data_6c342319ef8c12a9d845d1008ca8795d
#
_entry.id   6c342319ef8c12a9d845d1008ca8795d
#
_cell.length_a   1.000
_cell.length_b   1.000
_cell.length_c   1.000
_cell.angle_alpha   90.00
_cell.angle_beta   90.00
_cell.angle_gamma   90.00
#
_symmetry.space_group_name_H-M   'P 1'
#
loop_
_entity.id
_entity.type
_entity.pdbx_description
1 polymer ?
#
loop_
_entity_poly.entity_id
_entity_poly.type
_entity_poly.pdbx_seq_one_letter_code
_entity_poly.pdbx_strand_id
1 'polypeptide(L)'
;LMRACAAHAIPVSALTAGALVAFLDRLALEPQNLTAIDGVNSGVDRHLADSLVALTVDAVRQSRRLCDLGSGGGFPGIPLAMLLPECAVTLVESEGTKADWLARATAGSPNVCVVADRSETLARDTRESWDVVTARAVGALPVVMELAAPLLALGGTLVAWRGEPVAGEN
;
A
#
# COMPACT_ATOMS: atom_id res chain seq x y z
N LEU A 1 -12.23 -6.49 10.70
CA LEU A 1 -12.12 -5.60 9.57
C LEU A 1 -13.32 -4.64 9.45
N MET A 2 -14.57 -5.14 9.21
CA MET A 2 -15.75 -4.30 8.98
C MET A 2 -16.04 -3.33 10.13
N ARG A 3 -15.90 -3.78 11.41
CA ARG A 3 -16.05 -2.90 12.58
C ARG A 3 -14.98 -1.80 12.63
N ALA A 4 -13.73 -2.13 12.31
CA ALA A 4 -12.65 -1.17 12.27
C ALA A 4 -12.87 -0.13 11.16
N CYS A 5 -13.29 -0.56 9.97
CA CYS A 5 -13.62 0.35 8.87
C CYS A 5 -14.82 1.24 9.20
N ALA A 6 -15.86 0.69 9.84
CA ALA A 6 -17.03 1.47 10.27
C ALA A 6 -16.68 2.58 11.28
N ALA A 7 -15.72 2.34 12.18
CA ALA A 7 -15.23 3.36 13.11
C ALA A 7 -14.63 4.59 12.41
N HIS A 8 -14.14 4.42 11.18
CA HIS A 8 -13.58 5.47 10.35
C HIS A 8 -14.49 5.90 9.19
N ALA A 9 -15.75 5.48 9.19
CA ALA A 9 -16.72 5.73 8.12
C ALA A 9 -16.24 5.27 6.72
N ILE A 10 -15.43 4.19 6.66
CA ILE A 10 -14.93 3.61 5.40
C ILE A 10 -15.94 2.55 4.94
N PRO A 11 -16.62 2.75 3.80
CA PRO A 11 -17.59 1.78 3.28
C PRO A 11 -16.85 0.57 2.69
N VAL A 12 -17.02 -0.61 3.29
CA VAL A 12 -16.47 -1.87 2.79
C VAL A 12 -17.61 -2.85 2.63
N SER A 13 -17.83 -3.34 1.41
CA SER A 13 -18.82 -4.39 1.16
C SER A 13 -18.40 -5.72 1.77
N ALA A 14 -19.35 -6.59 2.07
CA ALA A 14 -19.06 -7.93 2.56
C ALA A 14 -18.21 -8.73 1.55
N LEU A 15 -18.44 -8.54 0.26
CA LEU A 15 -17.66 -9.18 -0.81
C LEU A 15 -16.21 -8.70 -0.78
N THR A 16 -15.97 -7.39 -0.72
CA THR A 16 -14.62 -6.82 -0.63
C THR A 16 -13.91 -7.25 0.65
N ALA A 17 -14.62 -7.26 1.78
CA ALA A 17 -14.06 -7.74 3.04
C ALA A 17 -13.62 -9.21 2.96
N GLY A 18 -14.42 -10.06 2.32
CA GLY A 18 -14.07 -11.47 2.07
C GLY A 18 -12.83 -11.60 1.18
N ALA A 19 -12.74 -10.80 0.11
CA ALA A 19 -11.57 -10.80 -0.77
C ALA A 19 -10.28 -10.35 -0.05
N LEU A 20 -10.38 -9.33 0.81
CA LEU A 20 -9.26 -8.86 1.63
C LEU A 20 -8.77 -9.92 2.62
N VAL A 21 -9.69 -10.66 3.27
CA VAL A 21 -9.33 -11.77 4.16
C VAL A 21 -8.68 -12.90 3.37
N ALA A 22 -9.24 -13.28 2.22
CA ALA A 22 -8.64 -14.30 1.36
C ALA A 22 -7.24 -13.90 0.85
N PHE A 23 -6.99 -12.62 0.64
CA PHE A 23 -5.64 -12.12 0.35
C PHE A 23 -4.68 -12.35 1.52
N LEU A 24 -5.11 -12.08 2.77
CA LEU A 24 -4.30 -12.39 3.97
C LEU A 24 -4.00 -13.89 4.10
N ASP A 25 -5.01 -14.75 3.86
CA ASP A 25 -4.83 -16.20 3.91
C ASP A 25 -3.78 -16.66 2.90
N ARG A 26 -3.82 -16.12 1.68
CA ARG A 26 -2.80 -16.40 0.66
C ARG A 26 -1.41 -15.93 1.07
N LEU A 27 -1.31 -14.74 1.66
CA LEU A 27 -0.04 -14.20 2.16
C LEU A 27 0.54 -15.05 3.28
N ALA A 28 -0.31 -15.56 4.19
CA ALA A 28 0.10 -16.42 5.29
C ALA A 28 0.62 -17.80 4.83
N LEU A 29 0.23 -18.23 3.64
CA LEU A 29 0.69 -19.50 3.05
C LEU A 29 2.00 -19.37 2.26
N GLU A 30 2.50 -18.14 2.04
CA GLU A 30 3.76 -17.95 1.35
C GLU A 30 4.93 -18.44 2.21
N PRO A 31 5.81 -19.30 1.64
CA PRO A 31 6.95 -19.87 2.38
C PRO A 31 7.96 -18.81 2.83
N GLN A 32 7.94 -17.66 2.19
CA GLN A 32 8.85 -16.56 2.46
C GLN A 32 8.18 -15.60 3.44
N ASN A 33 8.91 -15.19 4.46
CA ASN A 33 8.41 -14.25 5.45
C ASN A 33 8.30 -12.84 4.83
N LEU A 34 7.17 -12.58 4.17
CA LEU A 34 6.91 -11.32 3.46
C LEU A 34 6.42 -10.20 4.39
N THR A 35 6.05 -10.55 5.62
CA THR A 35 5.60 -9.60 6.64
C THR A 35 6.16 -9.98 8.00
N ALA A 36 6.35 -8.99 8.87
CA ALA A 36 6.77 -9.22 10.27
C ALA A 36 5.60 -9.60 11.21
N ILE A 37 4.41 -9.91 10.67
CA ILE A 37 3.20 -10.15 11.47
C ILE A 37 2.69 -11.56 11.22
N ASP A 38 2.63 -12.34 12.28
CA ASP A 38 2.12 -13.70 12.28
C ASP A 38 0.62 -13.74 12.62
N GLY A 39 -0.13 -14.54 11.87
CA GLY A 39 -1.53 -14.87 12.13
C GLY A 39 -2.57 -13.94 11.48
N VAL A 40 -3.67 -14.55 11.01
CA VAL A 40 -4.75 -13.87 10.27
C VAL A 40 -5.42 -12.78 11.10
N ASN A 41 -5.68 -13.01 12.39
CA ASN A 41 -6.36 -12.03 13.24
C ASN A 41 -5.53 -10.76 13.47
N SER A 42 -4.23 -10.91 13.72
CA SER A 42 -3.32 -9.77 13.81
C SER A 42 -3.13 -9.07 12.46
N GLY A 43 -3.19 -9.83 11.36
CA GLY A 43 -3.14 -9.29 10.00
C GLY A 43 -4.34 -8.44 9.63
N VAL A 44 -5.56 -8.82 10.09
CA VAL A 44 -6.78 -8.01 9.86
C VAL A 44 -6.65 -6.63 10.47
N ASP A 45 -6.23 -6.52 11.72
CA ASP A 45 -6.15 -5.22 12.40
C ASP A 45 -4.91 -4.44 11.97
N ARG A 46 -3.73 -5.10 11.93
CA ARG A 46 -2.46 -4.42 11.67
C ARG A 46 -2.17 -4.16 10.19
N HIS A 47 -2.65 -5.01 9.28
CA HIS A 47 -2.40 -4.82 7.85
C HIS A 47 -3.59 -4.18 7.14
N LEU A 48 -4.77 -4.77 7.25
CA LEU A 48 -5.91 -4.32 6.48
C LEU A 48 -6.51 -3.02 7.03
N ALA A 49 -6.92 -3.00 8.31
CA ALA A 49 -7.56 -1.81 8.89
C ALA A 49 -6.61 -0.61 8.83
N ASP A 50 -5.33 -0.81 9.19
CA ASP A 50 -4.31 0.23 9.13
C ASP A 50 -4.10 0.74 7.68
N SER A 51 -4.06 -0.14 6.68
CA SER A 51 -3.95 0.28 5.29
C SER A 51 -5.15 1.10 4.84
N LEU A 52 -6.36 0.68 5.22
CA LEU A 52 -7.59 1.33 4.81
C LEU A 52 -7.84 2.69 5.48
N VAL A 53 -7.19 2.98 6.61
CA VAL A 53 -7.23 4.31 7.23
C VAL A 53 -6.82 5.41 6.24
N ALA A 54 -5.95 5.13 5.27
CA ALA A 54 -5.61 6.09 4.22
C ALA A 54 -6.85 6.64 3.48
N LEU A 55 -7.93 5.86 3.39
CA LEU A 55 -9.19 6.30 2.78
C LEU A 55 -9.92 7.40 3.58
N THR A 56 -9.48 7.75 4.77
CA THR A 56 -9.96 8.94 5.49
C THR A 56 -9.41 10.24 4.89
N VAL A 57 -8.34 10.15 4.11
CA VAL A 57 -7.72 11.27 3.40
C VAL A 57 -8.43 11.46 2.06
N ASP A 58 -8.99 12.63 1.82
CA ASP A 58 -9.74 12.95 0.59
C ASP A 58 -8.91 12.75 -0.67
N ALA A 59 -7.65 13.17 -0.65
CA ALA A 59 -6.74 13.00 -1.78
C ALA A 59 -6.60 11.53 -2.20
N VAL A 60 -6.59 10.59 -1.24
CA VAL A 60 -6.52 9.15 -1.52
C VAL A 60 -7.82 8.67 -2.15
N ARG A 61 -8.99 9.05 -1.60
CA ARG A 61 -10.29 8.63 -2.15
C ARG A 61 -10.53 9.14 -3.57
N GLN A 62 -9.98 10.29 -3.89
CA GLN A 62 -10.18 10.97 -5.19
C GLN A 62 -9.06 10.68 -6.18
N SER A 63 -8.01 9.94 -5.77
CA SER A 63 -6.86 9.68 -6.62
C SER A 63 -7.24 8.84 -7.84
N ARG A 64 -6.63 9.17 -8.97
CA ARG A 64 -6.69 8.37 -10.19
C ARG A 64 -5.44 7.54 -10.40
N ARG A 65 -4.33 7.97 -9.82
CA ARG A 65 -3.03 7.29 -9.92
C ARG A 65 -2.36 7.29 -8.55
N LEU A 66 -2.15 6.11 -8.00
CA LEU A 66 -1.51 5.88 -6.71
C LEU A 66 -0.25 5.04 -6.91
N CYS A 67 0.85 5.46 -6.29
CA CYS A 67 2.08 4.69 -6.23
C CYS A 67 2.35 4.25 -4.78
N ASP A 68 2.55 2.96 -4.57
CA ASP A 68 2.90 2.38 -3.28
C ASP A 68 4.38 2.01 -3.26
N LEU A 69 5.18 2.73 -2.46
CA LEU A 69 6.62 2.55 -2.37
C LEU A 69 6.99 1.46 -1.37
N GLY A 70 7.81 0.51 -1.81
CA GLY A 70 8.24 -0.60 -0.97
C GLY A 70 7.05 -1.47 -0.56
N SER A 71 6.25 -1.89 -1.52
CA SER A 71 4.96 -2.56 -1.29
C SER A 71 5.06 -3.86 -0.49
N GLY A 72 6.22 -4.52 -0.46
CA GLY A 72 6.48 -5.70 0.36
C GLY A 72 5.47 -6.81 0.18
N GLY A 73 4.74 -7.14 1.23
CA GLY A 73 3.63 -8.10 1.19
C GLY A 73 2.36 -7.58 0.49
N GLY A 74 2.37 -6.34 -0.02
CA GLY A 74 1.27 -5.71 -0.75
C GLY A 74 0.51 -4.65 0.05
N PHE A 75 1.10 -4.10 1.11
CA PHE A 75 0.44 -3.13 1.98
C PHE A 75 1.14 -1.77 2.00
N PRO A 76 0.36 -0.69 1.84
CA PRO A 76 -1.11 -0.61 1.78
C PRO A 76 -1.70 -0.80 0.38
N GLY A 77 -0.89 -0.95 -0.67
CA GLY A 77 -1.29 -0.84 -2.06
C GLY A 77 -2.42 -1.78 -2.50
N ILE A 78 -2.33 -3.09 -2.19
CA ILE A 78 -3.36 -4.07 -2.60
C ILE A 78 -4.72 -3.80 -1.92
N PRO A 79 -4.81 -3.59 -0.59
CA PRO A 79 -6.07 -3.19 0.03
C PRO A 79 -6.68 -1.92 -0.57
N LEU A 80 -5.86 -0.92 -0.87
CA LEU A 80 -6.34 0.32 -1.50
C LEU A 80 -6.84 0.07 -2.93
N ALA A 81 -6.13 -0.73 -3.73
CA ALA A 81 -6.55 -1.09 -5.07
C ALA A 81 -7.92 -1.80 -5.10
N MET A 82 -8.20 -2.66 -4.11
CA MET A 82 -9.49 -3.36 -4.00
C MET A 82 -10.65 -2.43 -3.68
N LEU A 83 -10.41 -1.29 -2.98
CA LEU A 83 -11.43 -0.32 -2.63
C LEU A 83 -11.50 0.87 -3.59
N LEU A 84 -10.51 1.03 -4.43
CA LEU A 84 -10.41 2.10 -5.43
C LEU A 84 -10.32 1.52 -6.85
N PRO A 85 -11.34 0.85 -7.36
CA PRO A 85 -11.27 0.13 -8.64
C PRO A 85 -10.99 1.05 -9.85
N GLU A 86 -11.31 2.33 -9.73
CA GLU A 86 -11.06 3.35 -10.78
C GLU A 86 -9.67 4.01 -10.65
N CYS A 87 -8.90 3.69 -9.61
CA CYS A 87 -7.56 4.20 -9.40
C CYS A 87 -6.54 3.21 -9.97
N ALA A 88 -5.66 3.69 -10.84
CA ALA A 88 -4.51 2.91 -11.29
C ALA A 88 -3.44 2.89 -10.16
N VAL A 89 -3.21 1.70 -9.60
CA VAL A 89 -2.28 1.50 -8.49
C VAL A 89 -1.00 0.85 -9.01
N THR A 90 0.12 1.51 -8.76
CA THR A 90 1.46 1.01 -9.06
C THR A 90 2.13 0.54 -7.76
N LEU A 91 2.46 -0.74 -7.69
CA LEU A 91 3.19 -1.34 -6.57
C LEU A 91 4.67 -1.38 -6.92
N VAL A 92 5.52 -0.68 -6.17
CA VAL A 92 6.97 -0.63 -6.42
C VAL A 92 7.69 -1.44 -5.36
N GLU A 93 8.43 -2.46 -5.78
CA GLU A 93 9.19 -3.33 -4.89
C GLU A 93 10.52 -3.73 -5.53
N SER A 94 11.60 -3.48 -4.82
CA SER A 94 12.96 -3.73 -5.35
C SER A 94 13.45 -5.15 -5.10
N GLU A 95 12.87 -5.87 -4.14
CA GLU A 95 13.22 -7.26 -3.87
C GLU A 95 12.44 -8.20 -4.79
N GLY A 96 13.17 -8.87 -5.70
CA GLY A 96 12.57 -9.69 -6.76
C GLY A 96 11.58 -10.73 -6.26
N THR A 97 11.88 -11.40 -5.15
CA THR A 97 11.00 -12.39 -4.53
C THR A 97 9.65 -11.81 -4.09
N LYS A 98 9.68 -10.60 -3.52
CA LYS A 98 8.46 -9.88 -3.12
C LYS A 98 7.71 -9.33 -4.34
N ALA A 99 8.44 -8.84 -5.33
CA ALA A 99 7.84 -8.40 -6.59
C ALA A 99 7.12 -9.54 -7.33
N ASP A 100 7.71 -10.73 -7.36
CA ASP A 100 7.09 -11.94 -7.92
C ASP A 100 5.82 -12.34 -7.15
N TRP A 101 5.85 -12.25 -5.82
CA TRP A 101 4.65 -12.42 -4.99
C TRP A 101 3.56 -11.43 -5.37
N LEU A 102 3.88 -10.15 -5.43
CA LEU A 102 2.94 -9.09 -5.79
C LEU A 102 2.31 -9.36 -7.16
N ALA A 103 3.10 -9.75 -8.15
CA ALA A 103 2.61 -10.08 -9.49
C ALA A 103 1.62 -11.26 -9.45
N ARG A 104 1.92 -12.33 -8.68
CA ARG A 104 1.00 -13.45 -8.49
C ARG A 104 -0.24 -13.05 -7.70
N ALA A 105 -0.08 -12.24 -6.65
CA ALA A 105 -1.18 -11.82 -5.79
C ALA A 105 -2.19 -10.93 -6.51
N THR A 106 -1.73 -10.14 -7.47
CA THR A 106 -2.53 -9.18 -8.23
C THR A 106 -2.89 -9.64 -9.64
N ALA A 107 -2.54 -10.89 -10.01
CA ALA A 107 -2.92 -11.46 -11.30
C ALA A 107 -4.45 -11.39 -11.48
N GLY A 108 -4.92 -10.69 -12.49
CA GLY A 108 -6.35 -10.45 -12.70
C GLY A 108 -6.92 -9.19 -12.05
N SER A 109 -6.12 -8.38 -11.39
CA SER A 109 -6.51 -7.03 -10.91
C SER A 109 -6.22 -6.00 -12.01
N PRO A 110 -7.22 -5.53 -12.76
CA PRO A 110 -6.99 -4.72 -13.97
C PRO A 110 -6.42 -3.33 -13.66
N ASN A 111 -6.58 -2.87 -12.43
CA ASN A 111 -6.12 -1.55 -11.99
C ASN A 111 -4.77 -1.60 -11.24
N VAL A 112 -4.08 -2.74 -11.23
CA VAL A 112 -2.79 -2.88 -10.53
C VAL A 112 -1.67 -3.18 -11.50
N CYS A 113 -0.56 -2.45 -11.36
CA CYS A 113 0.70 -2.70 -12.05
C CYS A 113 1.80 -2.92 -11.00
N VAL A 114 2.67 -3.90 -11.20
CA VAL A 114 3.83 -4.17 -10.35
C VAL A 114 5.11 -3.73 -11.07
N VAL A 115 5.92 -2.94 -10.40
CA VAL A 115 7.24 -2.49 -10.85
C VAL A 115 8.30 -3.13 -9.97
N ALA A 116 9.01 -4.10 -10.53
CA ALA A 116 10.11 -4.82 -9.87
C ALA A 116 11.41 -4.02 -10.00
N ASP A 117 11.48 -2.85 -9.36
CA ASP A 117 12.65 -1.97 -9.42
C ASP A 117 12.68 -1.04 -8.20
N ARG A 118 13.74 -0.25 -8.09
CA ARG A 118 13.84 0.82 -7.11
C ARG A 118 13.03 2.05 -7.54
N SER A 119 12.48 2.76 -6.55
CA SER A 119 11.74 4.00 -6.78
C SER A 119 12.56 5.07 -7.51
N GLU A 120 13.87 5.13 -7.25
CA GLU A 120 14.78 6.08 -7.89
C GLU A 120 14.94 5.79 -9.40
N THR A 121 14.89 4.52 -9.79
CA THR A 121 14.90 4.12 -11.21
C THR A 121 13.58 4.51 -11.87
N LEU A 122 12.46 4.16 -11.24
CA LEU A 122 11.12 4.53 -11.73
C LEU A 122 10.99 6.05 -11.91
N ALA A 123 11.54 6.83 -10.97
CA ALA A 123 11.47 8.29 -11.01
C ALA A 123 12.27 8.93 -12.18
N ARG A 124 13.18 8.22 -12.82
CA ARG A 124 13.90 8.72 -14.00
C ARG A 124 12.98 8.82 -15.20
N ASP A 125 12.08 7.85 -15.34
CA ASP A 125 11.23 7.71 -16.53
C ASP A 125 9.81 8.25 -16.33
N THR A 126 9.36 8.37 -15.06
CA THR A 126 7.97 8.68 -14.73
C THR A 126 7.87 9.69 -13.59
N ARG A 127 8.45 10.90 -13.81
CA ARG A 127 8.35 11.99 -12.83
C ARG A 127 6.93 12.59 -12.80
N GLU A 128 6.57 13.12 -11.62
CA GLU A 128 5.34 13.91 -11.42
C GLU A 128 4.09 13.22 -11.97
N SER A 129 4.00 11.90 -11.75
CA SER A 129 3.00 11.06 -12.41
C SER A 129 1.89 10.57 -11.50
N TRP A 130 2.02 10.67 -10.19
CA TRP A 130 1.03 10.13 -9.26
C TRP A 130 0.37 11.20 -8.40
N ASP A 131 -0.95 11.11 -8.24
CA ASP A 131 -1.73 11.98 -7.37
C ASP A 131 -1.40 11.71 -5.90
N VAL A 132 -1.16 10.43 -5.60
CA VAL A 132 -0.84 9.95 -4.26
C VAL A 132 0.36 9.00 -4.32
N VAL A 133 1.28 9.17 -3.38
CA VAL A 133 2.32 8.20 -3.06
C VAL A 133 2.09 7.70 -1.64
N THR A 134 2.05 6.38 -1.47
CA THR A 134 1.98 5.72 -0.16
C THR A 134 3.32 5.08 0.19
N ALA A 135 3.69 5.07 1.47
CA ALA A 135 4.87 4.37 1.96
C ALA A 135 4.65 3.84 3.37
N ARG A 136 4.92 2.57 3.59
CA ARG A 136 4.85 1.93 4.90
C ARG A 136 6.11 1.09 5.15
N ALA A 137 6.80 1.37 6.28
CA ALA A 137 8.02 0.66 6.69
C ALA A 137 9.18 0.73 5.65
N VAL A 138 9.24 1.78 4.83
CA VAL A 138 10.28 1.98 3.81
C VAL A 138 11.55 2.55 4.43
N GLY A 139 11.43 3.44 5.41
CA GLY A 139 12.56 4.09 6.05
C GLY A 139 12.17 5.30 6.90
N ALA A 140 13.16 6.08 7.30
CA ALA A 140 12.95 7.35 8.00
C ALA A 140 12.19 8.34 7.11
N LEU A 141 11.36 9.21 7.71
CA LEU A 141 10.51 10.14 6.96
C LEU A 141 11.28 11.00 5.94
N PRO A 142 12.45 11.58 6.25
CA PRO A 142 13.21 12.34 5.26
C PRO A 142 13.56 11.53 4.01
N VAL A 143 13.95 10.25 4.18
CA VAL A 143 14.24 9.34 3.06
C VAL A 143 12.98 9.06 2.25
N VAL A 144 11.87 8.77 2.91
CA VAL A 144 10.57 8.54 2.23
C VAL A 144 10.15 9.77 1.44
N MET A 145 10.34 10.97 1.98
CA MET A 145 10.04 12.22 1.28
C MET A 145 10.93 12.41 0.03
N GLU A 146 12.21 12.11 0.14
CA GLU A 146 13.14 12.17 -1.01
C GLU A 146 12.75 11.19 -2.12
N LEU A 147 12.36 9.97 -1.76
CA LEU A 147 11.94 8.95 -2.72
C LEU A 147 10.59 9.27 -3.37
N ALA A 148 9.67 9.84 -2.61
CA ALA A 148 8.31 10.14 -3.08
C ALA A 148 8.23 11.44 -3.91
N ALA A 149 9.00 12.47 -3.55
CA ALA A 149 8.90 13.79 -4.15
C ALA A 149 9.02 13.80 -5.70
N PRO A 150 9.96 13.08 -6.32
CA PRO A 150 10.05 13.08 -7.78
C PRO A 150 8.90 12.33 -8.48
N LEU A 151 8.16 11.50 -7.77
CA LEU A 151 7.05 10.72 -8.31
C LEU A 151 5.71 11.48 -8.22
N LEU A 152 5.55 12.32 -7.19
CA LEU A 152 4.32 13.07 -6.97
C LEU A 152 4.08 14.12 -8.04
N ALA A 153 2.87 14.15 -8.58
CA ALA A 153 2.39 15.27 -9.39
C ALA A 153 2.36 16.57 -8.57
N LEU A 154 2.36 17.70 -9.23
CA LEU A 154 2.22 19.01 -8.55
C LEU A 154 0.89 19.05 -7.78
N GLY A 155 0.96 19.30 -6.47
CA GLY A 155 -0.19 19.25 -5.58
C GLY A 155 -0.54 17.84 -5.11
N GLY A 156 0.23 16.82 -5.48
CA GLY A 156 0.06 15.43 -5.02
C GLY A 156 0.34 15.26 -3.53
N THR A 157 -0.10 14.16 -2.97
CA THR A 157 -0.07 13.88 -1.53
C THR A 157 0.78 12.66 -1.20
N LEU A 158 1.71 12.80 -0.25
CA LEU A 158 2.40 11.67 0.38
C LEU A 158 1.63 11.20 1.62
N VAL A 159 1.32 9.91 1.69
CA VAL A 159 0.79 9.26 2.89
C VAL A 159 1.81 8.25 3.41
N ALA A 160 2.44 8.58 4.54
CA ALA A 160 3.48 7.75 5.14
C ALA A 160 3.03 7.19 6.49
N TRP A 161 3.05 5.86 6.62
CA TRP A 161 2.83 5.20 7.91
C TRP A 161 4.11 5.25 8.73
N ARG A 162 3.98 5.74 9.95
CA ARG A 162 5.07 5.74 10.92
C ARG A 162 4.69 4.87 12.12
N GLY A 163 5.67 4.14 12.65
CA GLY A 163 5.55 3.54 13.97
C GLY A 163 5.36 4.60 15.07
N GLU A 164 5.05 4.18 16.28
CA GLU A 164 5.00 5.08 17.42
C GLU A 164 6.33 5.83 17.54
N PRO A 165 6.32 7.15 17.84
CA PRO A 165 7.54 7.91 18.06
C PRO A 165 8.34 7.27 19.19
N VAL A 166 9.60 6.94 18.94
CA VAL A 166 10.52 6.56 20.01
C VAL A 166 10.67 7.80 20.90
N ALA A 167 10.42 7.65 22.19
CA ALA A 167 10.52 8.76 23.15
C ALA A 167 11.93 9.38 23.04
N GLY A 168 12.02 10.63 22.55
CA GLY A 168 13.27 11.35 22.34
C GLY A 168 13.59 11.79 20.91
N GLU A 169 12.82 11.39 19.89
CA GLU A 169 12.91 11.92 18.53
C GLU A 169 11.95 13.13 18.39
N ASN A 170 12.48 14.33 18.59
CA ASN A 170 11.87 15.59 18.19
C ASN A 170 12.60 16.13 16.96
#